data_b8e1cd90621eb1a98ca1b376955f0e6c
#
_entry.id   b8e1cd90621eb1a98ca1b376955f0e6c
#
_cell.length_a   1.000
_cell.length_b   1.000
_cell.length_c   1.000
_cell.angle_alpha   90.00
_cell.angle_beta   90.00
_cell.angle_gamma   90.00
#
_symmetry.space_group_name_H-M   'P 1'
#
loop_
_entity.id
_entity.type
_entity.pdbx_description
1 polymer ?
#
loop_
_entity_poly.entity_id
_entity_poly.type
_entity_poly.pdbx_seq_one_letter_code
_entity_poly.pdbx_strand_id
1 'polypeptide(L)'
;SSVSEDIPYEQTLFENEKKALAAVENNKKIEYLPEEKKIRMQKGAVVTFDTYFNGFSIEKWKKYTVIGDVSVKLGLSGRFRVTLLTKEKIKDDVLTHVVSETVVENEQAAEVEFPYTFADAKGMYTFMLTALEDGSIFAGGSYHAAVAEGKVRDVKIGIAICTFKREPFIEKNLRILNETILNNPASPLHGHLEVFVADNGQSLDRERLSSDKIHINPNRNLGGAGGFTR
;
A
#
# COMPACT_ATOMS: atom_id res chain seq x y z
N SER A 1 -7.56 1.18 -43.51
CA SER A 1 -6.71 0.03 -43.26
C SER A 1 -5.41 0.50 -42.65
N SER A 2 -5.31 0.39 -41.34
CA SER A 2 -4.06 0.62 -40.64
C SER A 2 -3.22 -0.66 -40.79
N VAL A 3 -2.11 -0.54 -41.51
CA VAL A 3 -1.07 -1.55 -41.56
C VAL A 3 -0.36 -1.48 -40.19
N SER A 4 -0.51 -2.49 -39.34
CA SER A 4 0.39 -2.68 -38.22
C SER A 4 1.72 -3.11 -38.80
N GLU A 5 2.76 -2.28 -38.72
CA GLU A 5 4.12 -2.71 -39.00
C GLU A 5 4.48 -3.72 -37.90
N ASP A 6 4.54 -5.00 -38.25
CA ASP A 6 5.08 -6.04 -37.38
C ASP A 6 6.57 -5.73 -37.16
N ILE A 7 6.93 -5.36 -35.92
CA ILE A 7 8.32 -5.17 -35.53
C ILE A 7 9.01 -6.53 -35.62
N PRO A 8 10.12 -6.67 -36.38
CA PRO A 8 10.81 -7.94 -36.52
C PRO A 8 11.19 -8.54 -35.16
N TYR A 9 11.00 -9.85 -35.00
CA TYR A 9 11.26 -10.57 -33.74
C TYR A 9 12.67 -10.33 -33.19
N GLU A 10 13.68 -10.28 -34.04
CA GLU A 10 15.07 -10.01 -33.66
C GLU A 10 15.26 -8.60 -33.06
N GLN A 11 14.57 -7.60 -33.60
CA GLN A 11 14.61 -6.24 -33.07
C GLN A 11 13.94 -6.16 -31.69
N THR A 12 12.87 -6.89 -31.48
CA THR A 12 12.18 -6.99 -30.18
C THR A 12 13.05 -7.67 -29.12
N LEU A 13 13.77 -8.75 -29.48
CA LEU A 13 14.71 -9.42 -28.58
C LEU A 13 15.86 -8.51 -28.17
N PHE A 14 16.48 -7.80 -29.12
CA PHE A 14 17.56 -6.88 -28.84
C PHE A 14 17.15 -5.74 -27.88
N GLU A 15 15.97 -5.17 -28.09
CA GLU A 15 15.42 -4.14 -27.19
C GLU A 15 15.15 -4.69 -25.79
N ASN A 16 14.67 -5.91 -25.66
CA ASN A 16 14.44 -6.55 -24.36
C ASN A 16 15.75 -6.87 -23.63
N GLU A 17 16.76 -7.34 -24.32
CA GLU A 17 18.11 -7.56 -23.76
C GLU A 17 18.73 -6.25 -23.29
N LYS A 18 18.63 -5.19 -24.07
CA LYS A 18 19.12 -3.87 -23.71
C LYS A 18 18.44 -3.30 -22.47
N LYS A 19 17.10 -3.47 -22.35
CA LYS A 19 16.33 -3.10 -21.15
C LYS A 19 16.75 -3.92 -19.92
N ALA A 20 16.96 -5.23 -20.09
CA ALA A 20 17.40 -6.11 -19.01
C ALA A 20 18.81 -5.73 -18.51
N LEU A 21 19.75 -5.48 -19.41
CA LEU A 21 21.09 -5.01 -19.04
C LEU A 21 21.06 -3.66 -18.31
N ALA A 22 20.25 -2.71 -18.79
CA ALA A 22 20.08 -1.42 -18.11
C ALA A 22 19.49 -1.57 -16.71
N ALA A 23 18.55 -2.49 -16.50
CA ALA A 23 17.99 -2.80 -15.20
C ALA A 23 19.03 -3.40 -14.24
N VAL A 24 19.90 -4.32 -14.72
CA VAL A 24 21.00 -4.89 -13.93
C VAL A 24 21.97 -3.80 -13.50
N GLU A 25 22.39 -2.92 -14.40
CA GLU A 25 23.30 -1.82 -14.07
C GLU A 25 22.68 -0.83 -13.08
N ASN A 26 21.38 -0.55 -13.21
CA ASN A 26 20.65 0.27 -12.25
C ASN A 26 20.63 -0.38 -10.87
N ASN A 27 20.36 -1.68 -10.78
CA ASN A 27 20.29 -2.40 -9.51
C ASN A 27 21.61 -2.40 -8.75
N LYS A 28 22.75 -2.40 -9.43
CA LYS A 28 24.08 -2.27 -8.80
C LYS A 28 24.28 -0.93 -8.08
N LYS A 29 23.49 0.08 -8.41
CA LYS A 29 23.54 1.43 -7.82
C LYS A 29 22.57 1.62 -6.66
N ILE A 30 21.83 0.57 -6.26
CA ILE A 30 20.78 0.63 -5.27
C ILE A 30 21.10 -0.37 -4.16
N GLU A 31 21.13 0.10 -2.91
CA GLU A 31 21.35 -0.71 -1.73
C GLU A 31 20.21 -0.51 -0.73
N TYR A 32 19.55 -1.61 -0.35
CA TYR A 32 18.57 -1.58 0.75
C TYR A 32 19.29 -1.78 2.09
N LEU A 33 19.01 -0.91 3.05
CA LEU A 33 19.53 -0.92 4.42
C LEU A 33 18.44 -1.42 5.36
N PRO A 34 18.36 -2.73 5.65
CA PRO A 34 17.21 -3.33 6.35
C PRO A 34 17.04 -2.82 7.79
N GLU A 35 18.13 -2.65 8.51
CA GLU A 35 18.09 -2.16 9.91
C GLU A 35 17.55 -0.73 10.01
N GLU A 36 17.85 0.10 9.03
CA GLU A 36 17.38 1.47 8.97
C GLU A 36 16.09 1.65 8.18
N LYS A 37 15.65 0.62 7.45
CA LYS A 37 14.52 0.64 6.51
C LYS A 37 14.66 1.75 5.45
N LYS A 38 15.88 1.93 4.93
CA LYS A 38 16.21 2.97 3.95
C LYS A 38 16.77 2.37 2.66
N ILE A 39 16.78 3.17 1.62
CA ILE A 39 17.40 2.85 0.33
C ILE A 39 18.51 3.86 0.08
N ARG A 40 19.75 3.38 -0.09
CA ARG A 40 20.89 4.17 -0.55
C ARG A 40 21.01 4.06 -2.06
N MET A 41 21.21 5.18 -2.72
CA MET A 41 21.26 5.27 -4.16
C MET A 41 22.52 6.00 -4.61
N GLN A 42 23.19 5.45 -5.62
CA GLN A 42 24.32 6.09 -6.28
C GLN A 42 23.81 6.97 -7.43
N LYS A 43 24.62 7.93 -7.86
CA LYS A 43 24.30 8.83 -8.97
C LYS A 43 23.79 8.09 -10.20
N GLY A 44 22.67 8.54 -10.74
CA GLY A 44 22.01 7.95 -11.90
C GLY A 44 21.17 6.71 -11.59
N ALA A 45 21.08 6.26 -10.33
CA ALA A 45 20.12 5.22 -9.92
C ALA A 45 18.68 5.75 -10.05
N VAL A 46 17.80 4.88 -10.51
CA VAL A 46 16.36 5.18 -10.68
C VAL A 46 15.52 4.13 -9.96
N VAL A 47 14.57 4.57 -9.14
CA VAL A 47 13.58 3.70 -8.49
C VAL A 47 12.18 4.25 -8.77
N THR A 48 11.31 3.39 -9.32
CA THR A 48 9.90 3.72 -9.56
C THR A 48 9.03 3.04 -8.52
N PHE A 49 8.15 3.83 -7.88
CA PHE A 49 7.23 3.37 -6.84
C PHE A 49 5.82 3.20 -7.43
N ASP A 50 5.66 2.19 -8.28
CA ASP A 50 4.45 1.93 -9.07
C ASP A 50 3.89 0.52 -8.90
N THR A 51 4.34 -0.20 -7.88
CA THR A 51 3.79 -1.51 -7.54
C THR A 51 2.45 -1.37 -6.81
N TYR A 52 1.75 -2.47 -6.62
CA TYR A 52 0.44 -2.52 -5.96
C TYR A 52 0.41 -1.80 -4.59
N PHE A 53 1.48 -1.91 -3.79
CA PHE A 53 1.55 -1.30 -2.46
C PHE A 53 2.07 0.14 -2.46
N ASN A 54 2.68 0.60 -3.55
CA ASN A 54 3.32 1.90 -3.64
C ASN A 54 2.52 2.94 -4.43
N GLY A 55 1.47 2.51 -5.12
CA GLY A 55 0.59 3.39 -5.88
C GLY A 55 -0.63 3.82 -5.09
N PHE A 56 -1.07 5.07 -5.26
CA PHE A 56 -2.28 5.60 -4.66
C PHE A 56 -3.42 5.64 -5.68
N SER A 57 -4.45 4.81 -5.50
CA SER A 57 -5.59 4.71 -6.44
C SER A 57 -6.52 5.90 -6.31
N ILE A 58 -6.13 7.06 -6.86
CA ILE A 58 -6.87 8.32 -6.75
C ILE A 58 -8.32 8.19 -7.25
N GLU A 59 -8.53 7.47 -8.33
CA GLU A 59 -9.87 7.26 -8.91
C GLU A 59 -10.82 6.59 -7.91
N LYS A 60 -10.35 5.53 -7.22
CA LYS A 60 -11.15 4.84 -6.21
C LYS A 60 -11.38 5.72 -4.98
N TRP A 61 -10.35 6.40 -4.50
CA TRP A 61 -10.47 7.28 -3.36
C TRP A 61 -11.46 8.43 -3.62
N LYS A 62 -11.38 9.09 -4.78
CA LYS A 62 -12.33 10.14 -5.17
C LYS A 62 -13.75 9.61 -5.37
N LYS A 63 -13.90 8.38 -5.86
CA LYS A 63 -15.22 7.75 -6.05
C LYS A 63 -15.93 7.42 -4.75
N TYR A 64 -15.20 6.97 -3.74
CA TYR A 64 -15.78 6.41 -2.53
C TYR A 64 -15.58 7.26 -1.28
N THR A 65 -14.85 8.35 -1.37
CA THR A 65 -14.56 9.25 -0.24
C THR A 65 -14.68 10.71 -0.64
N VAL A 66 -14.55 11.59 0.35
CA VAL A 66 -14.58 13.05 0.18
C VAL A 66 -13.20 13.69 0.29
N ILE A 67 -12.14 12.96 -0.07
CA ILE A 67 -10.79 13.52 -0.01
C ILE A 67 -10.63 14.68 -0.99
N GLY A 68 -9.89 15.70 -0.55
CA GLY A 68 -9.49 16.85 -1.35
C GLY A 68 -8.20 16.62 -2.12
N ASP A 69 -7.27 17.56 -2.01
CA ASP A 69 -5.98 17.49 -2.67
C ASP A 69 -5.10 16.40 -2.06
N VAL A 70 -4.28 15.80 -2.91
CA VAL A 70 -3.37 14.69 -2.55
C VAL A 70 -1.93 15.15 -2.74
N SER A 71 -1.10 14.83 -1.79
CA SER A 71 0.35 14.98 -1.86
C SER A 71 1.05 13.67 -1.50
N VAL A 72 2.33 13.57 -1.85
CA VAL A 72 3.24 12.55 -1.33
C VAL A 72 4.34 13.23 -0.53
N LYS A 73 4.59 12.74 0.68
CA LYS A 73 5.70 13.17 1.53
C LYS A 73 6.80 12.12 1.48
N LEU A 74 8.02 12.54 1.23
CA LEU A 74 9.17 11.67 1.05
C LEU A 74 10.29 12.11 1.97
N GLY A 75 10.87 11.15 2.71
CA GLY A 75 12.09 11.36 3.48
C GLY A 75 13.31 11.25 2.58
N LEU A 76 13.99 12.37 2.33
CA LEU A 76 15.11 12.45 1.38
C LEU A 76 16.34 13.09 2.03
N SER A 77 17.52 12.53 1.75
CA SER A 77 18.83 13.12 2.03
C SER A 77 19.71 12.95 0.82
N GLY A 78 20.51 13.96 0.46
CA GLY A 78 21.22 14.02 -0.79
C GLY A 78 20.40 14.73 -1.88
N ARG A 79 20.79 14.52 -3.13
CA ARG A 79 20.21 15.22 -4.27
C ARG A 79 19.39 14.29 -5.15
N PHE A 80 18.11 14.61 -5.30
CA PHE A 80 17.14 13.81 -6.08
C PHE A 80 16.42 14.64 -7.13
N ARG A 81 16.11 13.99 -8.27
CA ARG A 81 14.98 14.37 -9.09
C ARG A 81 13.79 13.51 -8.68
N VAL A 82 12.73 14.15 -8.24
CA VAL A 82 11.44 13.53 -7.91
C VAL A 82 10.49 13.78 -9.07
N THR A 83 10.02 12.71 -9.70
CA THR A 83 9.04 12.77 -10.80
C THR A 83 7.71 12.22 -10.32
N LEU A 84 6.69 13.04 -10.25
CA LEU A 84 5.32 12.61 -9.95
C LEU A 84 4.66 12.12 -11.25
N LEU A 85 3.98 10.97 -11.14
CA LEU A 85 3.40 10.28 -12.28
C LEU A 85 1.92 9.95 -12.01
N THR A 86 1.13 9.93 -13.08
CA THR A 86 -0.16 9.23 -13.11
C THR A 86 -0.08 8.03 -14.03
N LYS A 87 -0.75 6.95 -13.66
CA LYS A 87 -0.89 5.74 -14.48
C LYS A 87 -2.35 5.39 -14.63
N GLU A 88 -2.81 5.33 -15.85
CA GLU A 88 -4.19 4.98 -16.20
C GLU A 88 -4.19 3.72 -17.07
N LYS A 89 -5.04 2.74 -16.75
CA LYS A 89 -5.24 1.58 -17.60
C LYS A 89 -6.30 1.88 -18.64
N ILE A 90 -5.91 1.81 -19.92
CA ILE A 90 -6.81 2.00 -21.05
C ILE A 90 -6.80 0.70 -21.87
N LYS A 91 -7.88 -0.08 -21.77
CA LYS A 91 -7.97 -1.44 -22.35
C LYS A 91 -6.84 -2.33 -21.79
N ASP A 92 -5.91 -2.75 -22.65
CA ASP A 92 -4.78 -3.62 -22.29
C ASP A 92 -3.48 -2.85 -22.03
N ASP A 93 -3.47 -1.54 -22.29
CA ASP A 93 -2.31 -0.68 -22.14
C ASP A 93 -2.34 0.11 -20.82
N VAL A 94 -1.17 0.53 -20.37
CA VAL A 94 -1.00 1.45 -19.24
C VAL A 94 -0.36 2.72 -19.74
N LEU A 95 -1.14 3.81 -19.77
CA LEU A 95 -0.62 5.14 -20.05
C LEU A 95 0.00 5.72 -18.78
N THR A 96 1.21 6.27 -18.94
CA THR A 96 1.94 6.98 -17.88
C THR A 96 2.12 8.43 -18.29
N HIS A 97 1.71 9.35 -17.42
CA HIS A 97 1.89 10.78 -17.63
C HIS A 97 2.76 11.36 -16.52
N VAL A 98 3.67 12.25 -16.91
CA VAL A 98 4.44 13.04 -15.95
C VAL A 98 3.57 14.21 -15.50
N VAL A 99 3.35 14.30 -14.18
CA VAL A 99 2.62 15.42 -13.57
C VAL A 99 3.56 16.58 -13.29
N SER A 100 4.70 16.28 -12.67
CA SER A 100 5.73 17.27 -12.34
C SER A 100 7.09 16.62 -12.16
N GLU A 101 8.15 17.41 -12.33
CA GLU A 101 9.51 17.05 -11.97
C GLU A 101 10.09 18.14 -11.06
N THR A 102 10.68 17.77 -9.96
CA THR A 102 11.31 18.67 -8.99
C THR A 102 12.67 18.13 -8.59
N VAL A 103 13.67 18.99 -8.57
CA VAL A 103 14.99 18.67 -8.00
C VAL A 103 15.03 19.19 -6.58
N VAL A 104 15.38 18.31 -5.65
CA VAL A 104 15.57 18.63 -4.24
C VAL A 104 16.97 18.25 -3.80
N GLU A 105 17.51 19.01 -2.85
CA GLU A 105 18.83 18.79 -2.25
C GLU A 105 18.75 19.06 -0.76
N ASN A 106 19.08 18.04 0.04
CA ASN A 106 19.02 18.11 1.50
C ASN A 106 20.31 17.49 2.07
N GLU A 107 21.10 18.26 2.79
CA GLU A 107 22.30 17.75 3.46
C GLU A 107 21.98 16.69 4.52
N GLN A 108 20.84 16.82 5.18
CA GLN A 108 20.34 15.87 6.17
C GLN A 108 18.97 15.34 5.75
N ALA A 109 18.58 14.20 6.31
CA ALA A 109 17.27 13.61 6.05
C ALA A 109 16.15 14.58 6.43
N ALA A 110 15.36 15.01 5.45
CA ALA A 110 14.21 15.90 5.61
C ALA A 110 13.00 15.29 4.93
N GLU A 111 11.82 15.49 5.52
CA GLU A 111 10.55 15.19 4.88
C GLU A 111 10.19 16.33 3.92
N VAL A 112 10.01 16.01 2.66
CA VAL A 112 9.63 16.95 1.61
C VAL A 112 8.28 16.56 1.04
N GLU A 113 7.38 17.53 0.90
CA GLU A 113 6.03 17.33 0.39
C GLU A 113 5.92 17.73 -1.09
N PHE A 114 5.32 16.86 -1.89
CA PHE A 114 5.10 17.03 -3.33
C PHE A 114 3.60 16.91 -3.64
N PRO A 115 2.91 18.00 -3.95
CA PRO A 115 1.50 17.96 -4.29
C PRO A 115 1.27 17.45 -5.72
N TYR A 116 0.22 16.65 -5.92
CA TYR A 116 -0.28 16.26 -7.23
C TYR A 116 -1.17 17.36 -7.84
N THR A 117 -0.62 18.57 -7.91
CA THR A 117 -1.32 19.73 -8.47
C THR A 117 -1.53 19.50 -9.98
N PHE A 118 -2.72 19.80 -10.48
CA PHE A 118 -3.10 19.64 -11.88
C PHE A 118 -3.16 18.20 -12.42
N ALA A 119 -3.00 17.19 -11.56
CA ALA A 119 -3.19 15.80 -11.96
C ALA A 119 -4.69 15.48 -12.07
N ASP A 120 -5.07 14.79 -13.15
CA ASP A 120 -6.41 14.22 -13.26
C ASP A 120 -6.65 13.20 -12.15
N ALA A 121 -7.87 13.18 -11.58
CA ALA A 121 -8.27 12.21 -10.56
C ALA A 121 -8.63 10.85 -11.19
N LYS A 122 -7.78 10.35 -12.09
CA LYS A 122 -7.94 9.07 -12.80
C LYS A 122 -6.79 8.13 -12.51
N GLY A 123 -7.09 6.83 -12.50
CA GLY A 123 -6.09 5.79 -12.34
C GLY A 123 -5.35 5.85 -11.00
N MET A 124 -4.03 5.85 -11.05
CA MET A 124 -3.15 5.79 -9.88
C MET A 124 -2.12 6.92 -9.90
N TYR A 125 -1.89 7.53 -8.73
CA TYR A 125 -0.72 8.36 -8.48
C TYR A 125 0.46 7.50 -8.06
N THR A 126 1.60 7.75 -8.68
CA THR A 126 2.87 7.07 -8.42
C THR A 126 4.00 8.09 -8.49
N PHE A 127 5.20 7.69 -8.11
CA PHE A 127 6.37 8.57 -8.24
C PHE A 127 7.62 7.77 -8.59
N MET A 128 8.62 8.49 -9.08
CA MET A 128 9.93 7.97 -9.43
C MET A 128 11.00 8.86 -8.81
N LEU A 129 12.05 8.24 -8.27
CA LEU A 129 13.22 8.91 -7.75
C LEU A 129 14.42 8.63 -8.65
N THR A 130 15.15 9.69 -9.01
CA THR A 130 16.46 9.59 -9.66
C THR A 130 17.49 10.24 -8.75
N ALA A 131 18.48 9.49 -8.29
CA ALA A 131 19.59 10.06 -7.52
C ALA A 131 20.51 10.87 -8.44
N LEU A 132 20.81 12.11 -8.07
CA LEU A 132 21.66 13.02 -8.84
C LEU A 132 23.09 13.11 -8.29
N GLU A 133 23.33 12.51 -7.11
CA GLU A 133 24.63 12.36 -6.50
C GLU A 133 24.79 10.99 -5.82
N ASP A 134 26.02 10.61 -5.51
CA ASP A 134 26.31 9.36 -4.83
C ASP A 134 25.93 9.43 -3.35
N GLY A 135 25.44 8.30 -2.81
CA GLY A 135 25.09 8.19 -1.39
C GLY A 135 23.77 8.84 -1.02
N SER A 136 22.95 9.25 -1.98
CA SER A 136 21.59 9.77 -1.72
C SER A 136 20.73 8.73 -1.02
N ILE A 137 19.94 9.14 -0.02
CA ILE A 137 19.14 8.25 0.84
C ILE A 137 17.65 8.55 0.69
N PHE A 138 16.86 7.52 0.40
CA PHE A 138 15.41 7.54 0.56
C PHE A 138 15.02 6.80 1.84
N ALA A 139 14.33 7.49 2.73
CA ALA A 139 13.95 7.02 4.08
C ALA A 139 12.45 6.69 4.21
N GLY A 140 11.79 6.43 3.09
CA GLY A 140 10.36 6.12 3.07
C GLY A 140 9.50 7.31 2.68
N GLY A 141 8.20 7.09 2.62
CA GLY A 141 7.23 8.11 2.27
C GLY A 141 5.79 7.67 2.51
N SER A 142 4.87 8.63 2.42
CA SER A 142 3.44 8.41 2.59
C SER A 142 2.62 9.35 1.73
N TYR A 143 1.46 8.88 1.27
CA TYR A 143 0.48 9.74 0.63
C TYR A 143 -0.39 10.43 1.69
N HIS A 144 -0.68 11.70 1.46
CA HIS A 144 -1.54 12.52 2.28
C HIS A 144 -2.67 13.09 1.45
N ALA A 145 -3.85 13.18 2.04
CA ALA A 145 -4.99 13.80 1.40
C ALA A 145 -5.67 14.76 2.37
N ALA A 146 -6.06 15.92 1.88
CA ALA A 146 -6.86 16.86 2.65
C ALA A 146 -8.29 16.31 2.82
N VAL A 147 -8.84 16.43 4.01
CA VAL A 147 -10.24 16.09 4.30
C VAL A 147 -10.89 17.28 5.03
N ALA A 148 -12.05 17.70 4.56
CA ALA A 148 -12.79 18.78 5.20
C ALA A 148 -13.19 18.38 6.63
N GLU A 149 -13.16 19.34 7.55
CA GLU A 149 -13.58 19.16 8.94
C GLU A 149 -15.00 18.56 9.02
N GLY A 150 -15.22 17.62 9.95
CA GLY A 150 -16.50 16.94 10.15
C GLY A 150 -16.86 15.91 9.07
N LYS A 151 -16.01 15.64 8.10
CA LYS A 151 -16.21 14.62 7.06
C LYS A 151 -15.54 13.27 7.34
N VAL A 152 -14.72 13.20 8.38
CA VAL A 152 -14.14 11.93 8.84
C VAL A 152 -15.17 11.23 9.72
N ARG A 153 -15.53 10.00 9.34
CA ARG A 153 -16.46 9.15 10.11
C ARG A 153 -15.68 8.36 11.15
N ASP A 154 -16.31 8.17 12.30
CA ASP A 154 -15.84 7.16 13.26
C ASP A 154 -16.07 5.77 12.67
N VAL A 155 -14.98 5.07 12.34
CA VAL A 155 -15.02 3.78 11.66
C VAL A 155 -14.93 2.67 12.70
N LYS A 156 -15.86 1.70 12.61
CA LYS A 156 -15.78 0.45 13.36
C LYS A 156 -15.44 -0.71 12.43
N ILE A 157 -14.56 -1.56 12.89
CA ILE A 157 -14.06 -2.73 12.15
C ILE A 157 -14.61 -3.98 12.80
N GLY A 158 -15.29 -4.83 12.03
CA GLY A 158 -15.68 -6.17 12.44
C GLY A 158 -14.71 -7.21 11.86
N ILE A 159 -14.10 -8.04 12.70
CA ILE A 159 -13.37 -9.23 12.26
C ILE A 159 -14.33 -10.42 12.32
N ALA A 160 -14.64 -11.02 11.16
CA ALA A 160 -15.40 -12.25 11.07
C ALA A 160 -14.45 -13.46 11.00
N ILE A 161 -14.59 -14.39 11.92
CA ILE A 161 -13.81 -15.63 11.99
C ILE A 161 -14.78 -16.81 11.88
N CYS A 162 -14.53 -17.73 10.96
CA CYS A 162 -15.25 -18.99 10.86
C CYS A 162 -14.33 -20.13 11.32
N THR A 163 -14.80 -20.96 12.25
CA THR A 163 -14.00 -22.07 12.79
C THR A 163 -14.79 -23.38 12.85
N PHE A 164 -14.09 -24.49 12.76
CA PHE A 164 -14.62 -25.83 12.97
C PHE A 164 -13.59 -26.69 13.68
N LYS A 165 -13.85 -26.99 14.98
CA LYS A 165 -12.99 -27.85 15.81
C LYS A 165 -11.50 -27.45 15.79
N ARG A 166 -11.20 -26.18 16.01
CA ARG A 166 -9.85 -25.60 16.01
C ARG A 166 -9.63 -24.73 17.27
N GLU A 167 -10.13 -25.18 18.42
CA GLU A 167 -10.18 -24.46 19.68
C GLU A 167 -8.83 -23.83 20.06
N PRO A 168 -7.68 -24.57 20.06
CA PRO A 168 -6.41 -23.99 20.51
C PRO A 168 -5.95 -22.81 19.64
N PHE A 169 -6.26 -22.86 18.31
CA PHE A 169 -5.89 -21.79 17.41
C PHE A 169 -6.75 -20.55 17.61
N ILE A 170 -8.07 -20.74 17.78
CA ILE A 170 -8.99 -19.65 18.01
C ILE A 170 -8.72 -18.98 19.35
N GLU A 171 -8.54 -19.75 20.40
CA GLU A 171 -8.25 -19.21 21.73
C GLU A 171 -6.94 -18.41 21.75
N LYS A 172 -5.91 -18.90 21.07
CA LYS A 172 -4.66 -18.17 20.90
C LYS A 172 -4.88 -16.85 20.14
N ASN A 173 -5.61 -16.87 19.04
CA ASN A 173 -5.86 -15.68 18.22
C ASN A 173 -6.71 -14.66 18.98
N LEU A 174 -7.76 -15.09 19.65
CA LEU A 174 -8.60 -14.21 20.48
C LEU A 174 -7.81 -13.57 21.61
N ARG A 175 -6.91 -14.34 22.28
CA ARG A 175 -6.03 -13.81 23.30
C ARG A 175 -5.10 -12.73 22.73
N ILE A 176 -4.45 -12.98 21.58
CA ILE A 176 -3.58 -12.00 20.93
C ILE A 176 -4.37 -10.73 20.62
N LEU A 177 -5.53 -10.82 19.97
CA LEU A 177 -6.38 -9.67 19.64
C LEU A 177 -6.79 -8.91 20.91
N ASN A 178 -7.12 -9.62 21.98
CA ASN A 178 -7.53 -9.03 23.23
C ASN A 178 -6.38 -8.25 23.90
N GLU A 179 -5.19 -8.85 23.98
CA GLU A 179 -4.01 -8.26 24.61
C GLU A 179 -3.42 -7.11 23.77
N THR A 180 -3.38 -7.25 22.44
CA THR A 180 -2.69 -6.28 21.57
C THR A 180 -3.56 -5.16 21.07
N ILE A 181 -4.88 -5.33 21.01
CA ILE A 181 -5.81 -4.36 20.41
C ILE A 181 -6.98 -4.03 21.36
N LEU A 182 -7.83 -5.02 21.69
CA LEU A 182 -9.12 -4.75 22.33
C LEU A 182 -8.96 -4.12 23.71
N ASN A 183 -8.02 -4.60 24.52
CA ASN A 183 -7.70 -4.10 25.86
C ASN A 183 -6.41 -3.27 25.91
N ASN A 184 -5.86 -2.87 24.79
CA ASN A 184 -4.66 -2.04 24.73
C ASN A 184 -5.00 -0.60 24.33
N PRO A 185 -5.03 0.36 25.28
CA PRO A 185 -5.33 1.76 24.97
C PRO A 185 -4.32 2.44 24.03
N ALA A 186 -3.10 1.89 23.90
CA ALA A 186 -2.09 2.39 22.96
C ALA A 186 -2.31 1.91 21.52
N SER A 187 -3.22 0.97 21.30
CA SER A 187 -3.57 0.53 19.96
C SER A 187 -4.43 1.59 19.24
N PRO A 188 -4.10 1.98 17.99
CA PRO A 188 -4.94 2.88 17.21
C PRO A 188 -6.33 2.30 16.88
N LEU A 189 -6.53 1.01 17.07
CA LEU A 189 -7.80 0.31 16.87
C LEU A 189 -8.58 0.08 18.18
N HIS A 190 -8.05 0.54 19.32
CA HIS A 190 -8.76 0.41 20.60
C HIS A 190 -10.12 1.14 20.56
N GLY A 191 -11.17 0.43 20.91
CA GLY A 191 -12.54 0.96 20.81
C GLY A 191 -13.18 0.95 19.42
N HIS A 192 -12.39 0.61 18.38
CA HIS A 192 -12.85 0.58 16.98
C HIS A 192 -12.97 -0.83 16.40
N LEU A 193 -12.69 -1.87 17.18
CA LEU A 193 -12.64 -3.27 16.73
C LEU A 193 -13.61 -4.14 17.52
N GLU A 194 -14.37 -4.97 16.82
CA GLU A 194 -15.15 -6.09 17.38
C GLU A 194 -14.86 -7.38 16.62
N VAL A 195 -14.97 -8.52 17.30
CA VAL A 195 -14.67 -9.84 16.76
C VAL A 195 -15.89 -10.74 16.81
N PHE A 196 -16.26 -11.31 15.68
CA PHE A 196 -17.40 -12.21 15.53
C PHE A 196 -16.91 -13.59 15.11
N VAL A 197 -17.12 -14.59 15.95
CA VAL A 197 -16.68 -15.97 15.69
C VAL A 197 -17.90 -16.84 15.39
N ALA A 198 -17.98 -17.37 14.17
CA ALA A 198 -18.93 -18.42 13.80
C ALA A 198 -18.30 -19.78 14.14
N ASP A 199 -18.72 -20.36 15.25
CA ASP A 199 -18.28 -21.67 15.72
C ASP A 199 -19.13 -22.78 15.10
N ASN A 200 -18.74 -23.26 13.93
CA ASN A 200 -19.42 -24.35 13.22
C ASN A 200 -19.22 -25.72 13.89
N GLY A 201 -18.32 -25.81 14.83
CA GLY A 201 -18.07 -27.03 15.63
C GLY A 201 -18.89 -27.10 16.91
N GLN A 202 -19.45 -25.98 17.35
CA GLN A 202 -20.11 -25.80 18.65
C GLN A 202 -19.25 -26.33 19.80
N SER A 203 -17.96 -26.07 19.69
CA SER A 203 -16.92 -26.67 20.58
C SER A 203 -16.17 -25.64 21.41
N LEU A 204 -16.40 -24.33 21.15
CA LEU A 204 -15.81 -23.25 21.92
C LEU A 204 -16.59 -23.00 23.23
N ASP A 205 -15.84 -22.74 24.29
CA ASP A 205 -16.41 -22.27 25.56
C ASP A 205 -16.86 -20.79 25.41
N ARG A 206 -18.13 -20.62 25.08
CA ARG A 206 -18.74 -19.32 24.82
C ARG A 206 -18.67 -18.41 26.06
N GLU A 207 -18.93 -18.95 27.26
CA GLU A 207 -18.97 -18.12 28.48
C GLU A 207 -17.59 -17.56 28.81
N ARG A 208 -16.55 -18.35 28.59
CA ARG A 208 -15.16 -17.97 28.88
C ARG A 208 -14.58 -17.04 27.82
N LEU A 209 -14.96 -17.21 26.55
CA LEU A 209 -14.32 -16.52 25.42
C LEU A 209 -15.05 -15.27 24.95
N SER A 210 -16.33 -15.10 25.27
CA SER A 210 -17.09 -13.90 24.88
C SER A 210 -16.78 -12.71 25.79
N SER A 211 -16.91 -11.54 25.24
CA SER A 211 -16.85 -10.25 25.94
C SER A 211 -17.75 -9.24 25.24
N ASP A 212 -17.73 -7.99 25.69
CA ASP A 212 -18.39 -6.88 25.01
C ASP A 212 -17.84 -6.61 23.59
N LYS A 213 -16.64 -7.12 23.29
CA LYS A 213 -15.94 -6.96 21.99
C LYS A 213 -15.74 -8.28 21.24
N ILE A 214 -16.01 -9.43 21.86
CA ILE A 214 -15.84 -10.76 21.28
C ILE A 214 -17.17 -11.51 21.37
N HIS A 215 -17.71 -11.86 20.22
CA HIS A 215 -19.02 -12.51 20.08
C HIS A 215 -18.84 -13.92 19.52
N ILE A 216 -19.07 -14.95 20.35
CA ILE A 216 -19.02 -16.36 19.91
C ILE A 216 -20.44 -16.81 19.56
N ASN A 217 -20.62 -17.22 18.31
CA ASN A 217 -21.90 -17.68 17.77
C ASN A 217 -21.82 -19.17 17.40
N PRO A 218 -22.34 -20.08 18.23
CA PRO A 218 -22.45 -21.49 17.90
C PRO A 218 -23.32 -21.67 16.66
N ASN A 219 -22.85 -22.46 15.70
CA ASN A 219 -23.50 -22.58 14.40
C ASN A 219 -23.52 -24.03 13.93
N ARG A 220 -24.48 -24.41 13.08
CA ARG A 220 -24.39 -25.67 12.34
C ARG A 220 -23.31 -25.52 11.27
N ASN A 221 -22.53 -26.59 11.07
CA ASN A 221 -21.52 -26.60 10.02
C ASN A 221 -22.19 -26.59 8.63
N LEU A 222 -22.27 -25.40 8.04
CA LEU A 222 -22.77 -25.17 6.67
C LEU A 222 -21.60 -24.87 5.70
N GLY A 223 -20.37 -25.29 6.07
CA GLY A 223 -19.15 -24.93 5.37
C GLY A 223 -18.72 -23.50 5.60
N GLY A 224 -17.59 -23.10 4.98
CA GLY A 224 -17.03 -21.76 5.15
C GLY A 224 -17.99 -20.66 4.69
N ALA A 225 -18.62 -20.81 3.52
CA ALA A 225 -19.55 -19.82 2.99
C ALA A 225 -20.74 -19.58 3.95
N GLY A 226 -21.36 -20.64 4.48
CA GLY A 226 -22.47 -20.53 5.43
C GLY A 226 -22.07 -19.94 6.79
N GLY A 227 -20.79 -20.04 7.19
CA GLY A 227 -20.27 -19.42 8.40
C GLY A 227 -20.10 -17.89 8.30
N PHE A 228 -19.77 -17.39 7.11
CA PHE A 228 -19.53 -15.96 6.88
C PHE A 228 -20.80 -15.17 6.48
N THR A 229 -21.91 -15.82 6.20
CA THR A 229 -23.18 -15.18 5.79
C THR A 229 -24.15 -14.92 6.95
N ARG A 230 -23.73 -15.08 8.18
CA ARG A 230 -24.57 -14.91 9.38
C ARG A 230 -24.20 -13.73 10.25
#